data_a9f3425b69f1215aa329112b148afac7
#
_entry.id   a9f3425b69f1215aa329112b148afac7
#
_cell.length_a   1.000
_cell.length_b   1.000
_cell.length_c   1.000
_cell.angle_alpha   90.00
_cell.angle_beta   90.00
_cell.angle_gamma   90.00
#
_symmetry.space_group_name_H-M   'P 1'
#
loop_
_entity.id
_entity.type
_entity.pdbx_description
1 polymer ?
#
loop_
_entity_poly.entity_id
_entity_poly.type
_entity_poly.pdbx_seq_one_letter_code
_entity_poly.pdbx_strand_id
1 'polypeptide(L)'
;MRLKTKHILGGILFIIFFVIGVFLFIGDQKNIGERNAWVLLKDKIQNTSQEPVNLVVCWTPLQMLIAEKIIESHPNEKFYTIVMSHSGKNEKYDYYSSILSQKSERFYSFYLEPQSQNKLFVYTSLLELKLKSLLFPPLKTIYFAHISSPEIHTLVSTYPNVEIRTFDDGSSNLLKKSAFLNNANRISTGEVSRRFYELFINSTQSVKSIRERSIEHYTIFKDLKNIMDDGHRKMTYLPLFDVSKLKPSKEIKDTIKILLGSPEKEMKEVSEKATKHFGIKYATLHPRQRYELSNAITLQSPYIIEDYMLKEIEKNPHTHYEIYTFFSGAALTMKDFPNVSVYALKPSSLPSDYWLTPIYELFHKSNVPILEVDDKKLNV
;
A
#
# COMPACT_ATOMS: atom_id res chain seq x y z
N MET A 1 -16.96 -31.30 40.80
CA MET A 1 -16.57 -30.98 39.41
C MET A 1 -16.72 -29.52 39.04
N ARG A 2 -17.73 -28.78 39.43
CA ARG A 2 -17.97 -27.35 39.11
C ARG A 2 -16.92 -26.33 39.67
N LEU A 3 -16.25 -26.63 40.81
CA LEU A 3 -15.25 -25.71 41.37
C LEU A 3 -13.93 -25.68 40.57
N LYS A 4 -13.45 -26.85 40.08
CA LYS A 4 -12.22 -26.91 39.26
C LYS A 4 -12.33 -26.15 37.95
N THR A 5 -13.51 -26.13 37.34
CA THR A 5 -13.77 -25.43 36.08
C THR A 5 -13.70 -23.90 36.24
N LYS A 6 -14.16 -23.36 37.37
CA LYS A 6 -14.09 -21.90 37.65
C LYS A 6 -12.67 -21.43 37.89
N HIS A 7 -11.82 -22.22 38.56
CA HIS A 7 -10.39 -21.85 38.73
C HIS A 7 -9.60 -21.94 37.43
N ILE A 8 -9.90 -22.92 36.57
CA ILE A 8 -9.30 -23.02 35.24
C ILE A 8 -9.73 -21.85 34.36
N LEU A 9 -10.99 -21.47 34.38
CA LEU A 9 -11.51 -20.33 33.60
C LEU A 9 -10.91 -18.99 34.09
N GLY A 10 -10.79 -18.82 35.43
CA GLY A 10 -10.13 -17.65 36.03
C GLY A 10 -8.65 -17.55 35.69
N GLY A 11 -7.94 -18.69 35.69
CA GLY A 11 -6.54 -18.75 35.27
C GLY A 11 -6.34 -18.44 33.80
N ILE A 12 -7.22 -18.93 32.92
CA ILE A 12 -7.19 -18.63 31.49
C ILE A 12 -7.45 -17.15 31.24
N LEU A 13 -8.46 -16.58 31.90
CA LEU A 13 -8.78 -15.15 31.82
C LEU A 13 -7.61 -14.30 32.33
N PHE A 14 -6.98 -14.66 33.45
CA PHE A 14 -5.81 -13.96 33.96
C PHE A 14 -4.62 -14.04 33.01
N ILE A 15 -4.34 -15.20 32.40
CA ILE A 15 -3.30 -15.35 31.39
C ILE A 15 -3.62 -14.51 30.16
N ILE A 16 -4.87 -14.47 29.72
CA ILE A 16 -5.31 -13.65 28.59
C ILE A 16 -5.12 -12.16 28.91
N PHE A 17 -5.54 -11.68 30.08
CA PHE A 17 -5.35 -10.28 30.49
C PHE A 17 -3.87 -9.94 30.71
N PHE A 18 -3.07 -10.85 31.24
CA PHE A 18 -1.63 -10.67 31.40
C PHE A 18 -0.92 -10.62 30.05
N VAL A 19 -1.26 -11.55 29.13
CA VAL A 19 -0.72 -11.55 27.75
C VAL A 19 -1.12 -10.29 27.00
N ILE A 20 -2.39 -9.85 27.12
CA ILE A 20 -2.87 -8.59 26.53
C ILE A 20 -2.10 -7.41 27.13
N GLY A 21 -1.91 -7.35 28.44
CA GLY A 21 -1.14 -6.30 29.11
C GLY A 21 0.31 -6.26 28.67
N VAL A 22 0.96 -7.42 28.57
CA VAL A 22 2.33 -7.54 28.08
C VAL A 22 2.45 -7.14 26.60
N PHE A 23 1.50 -7.54 25.75
CA PHE A 23 1.50 -7.14 24.34
C PHE A 23 1.24 -5.66 24.15
N LEU A 24 0.34 -5.07 24.91
CA LEU A 24 0.11 -3.62 24.90
C LEU A 24 1.36 -2.85 25.34
N PHE A 25 2.13 -3.41 26.27
CA PHE A 25 3.35 -2.81 26.79
C PHE A 25 4.57 -3.01 25.87
N ILE A 26 4.76 -4.20 25.28
CA ILE A 26 5.90 -4.49 24.39
C ILE A 26 5.70 -3.89 23.00
N GLY A 27 4.46 -3.87 22.48
CA GLY A 27 4.12 -3.22 21.20
C GLY A 27 4.47 -1.74 21.23
N ASP A 28 4.26 -1.10 22.35
CA ASP A 28 4.48 0.31 22.58
C ASP A 28 5.95 0.77 22.44
N GLN A 29 6.90 -0.10 22.74
CA GLN A 29 8.33 0.24 22.68
C GLN A 29 8.94 0.14 21.28
N LYS A 30 8.25 -0.50 20.32
CA LYS A 30 8.77 -0.72 18.96
C LYS A 30 8.32 0.31 17.94
N ASN A 31 7.36 1.17 18.28
CA ASN A 31 6.74 2.11 17.36
C ASN A 31 7.25 3.53 17.58
N ILE A 32 8.13 4.00 16.73
CA ILE A 32 8.64 5.38 16.76
C ILE A 32 7.52 6.32 16.31
N GLY A 33 7.17 7.29 17.16
CA GLY A 33 6.14 8.31 16.91
C GLY A 33 4.74 7.97 17.39
N GLU A 34 4.52 6.78 18.01
CA GLU A 34 3.24 6.44 18.60
C GLU A 34 3.04 7.08 19.99
N ARG A 35 1.83 7.56 20.21
CA ARG A 35 1.32 7.68 21.58
C ARG A 35 0.84 6.30 22.02
N ASN A 36 1.28 5.89 23.21
CA ASN A 36 0.93 4.57 23.73
C ASN A 36 -0.55 4.43 24.06
N ALA A 37 -1.03 3.18 24.16
CA ALA A 37 -2.43 2.88 24.45
C ALA A 37 -2.93 3.52 25.76
N TRP A 38 -2.03 3.71 26.73
CA TRP A 38 -2.35 4.37 28.01
C TRP A 38 -2.61 5.86 27.83
N VAL A 39 -1.88 6.54 26.95
CA VAL A 39 -2.14 7.95 26.62
C VAL A 39 -3.48 8.07 25.94
N LEU A 40 -3.79 7.17 24.96
CA LEU A 40 -5.10 7.14 24.32
C LEU A 40 -6.23 6.86 25.31
N LEU A 41 -6.04 5.92 26.23
CA LEU A 41 -7.03 5.63 27.28
C LEU A 41 -7.25 6.84 28.18
N LYS A 42 -6.18 7.50 28.58
CA LYS A 42 -6.23 8.74 29.38
C LYS A 42 -6.93 9.85 28.63
N ASP A 43 -6.58 10.09 27.36
CA ASP A 43 -7.22 11.08 26.49
C ASP A 43 -8.73 10.79 26.35
N LYS A 44 -9.12 9.51 26.21
CA LYS A 44 -10.52 9.10 26.11
C LYS A 44 -11.30 9.28 27.42
N ILE A 45 -10.69 8.97 28.55
CA ILE A 45 -11.32 9.14 29.87
C ILE A 45 -11.49 10.64 30.20
N GLN A 46 -10.54 11.47 29.78
CA GLN A 46 -10.56 12.91 30.04
C GLN A 46 -11.49 13.69 29.08
N ASN A 47 -11.82 13.11 27.93
CA ASN A 47 -12.52 13.81 26.85
C ASN A 47 -13.76 13.03 26.38
N THR A 48 -14.81 13.01 27.18
CA THR A 48 -16.07 12.30 26.90
C THR A 48 -16.88 12.93 25.75
N SER A 49 -16.48 14.08 25.20
CA SER A 49 -17.14 14.78 24.10
C SER A 49 -16.23 14.96 22.87
N GLN A 50 -15.46 13.92 22.49
CA GLN A 50 -14.60 14.02 21.32
C GLN A 50 -15.44 14.09 20.03
N GLU A 51 -15.12 15.06 19.17
CA GLU A 51 -15.65 15.12 17.81
C GLU A 51 -15.23 13.90 17.01
N PRO A 52 -16.12 13.36 16.15
CA PRO A 52 -15.75 12.26 15.25
C PRO A 52 -14.57 12.65 14.35
N VAL A 53 -13.66 11.69 14.15
CA VAL A 53 -12.47 11.88 13.31
C VAL A 53 -12.50 10.94 12.11
N ASN A 54 -11.72 11.26 11.09
CA ASN A 54 -11.46 10.38 9.98
C ASN A 54 -10.24 9.51 10.28
N LEU A 55 -10.24 8.26 9.83
CA LEU A 55 -9.11 7.36 9.94
C LEU A 55 -8.58 7.02 8.54
N VAL A 56 -7.29 7.23 8.32
CA VAL A 56 -6.60 6.79 7.10
C VAL A 56 -5.68 5.61 7.43
N VAL A 57 -5.71 4.57 6.59
CA VAL A 57 -4.88 3.37 6.77
C VAL A 57 -4.07 3.11 5.50
N CYS A 58 -2.74 3.06 5.64
CA CYS A 58 -1.79 2.92 4.54
C CYS A 58 -0.77 1.79 4.80
N TRP A 59 -0.23 1.20 3.72
CA TRP A 59 0.85 0.19 3.78
C TRP A 59 2.08 0.58 2.96
N THR A 60 1.92 1.35 1.90
CA THR A 60 3.00 1.64 0.95
C THR A 60 3.24 3.13 0.81
N PRO A 61 4.44 3.56 0.42
CA PRO A 61 4.73 4.97 0.15
C PRO A 61 3.76 5.63 -0.83
N LEU A 62 3.33 4.92 -1.89
CA LEU A 62 2.31 5.44 -2.81
C LEU A 62 0.98 5.67 -2.11
N GLN A 63 0.53 4.73 -1.28
CA GLN A 63 -0.69 4.90 -0.50
C GLN A 63 -0.60 6.07 0.50
N MET A 64 0.59 6.29 1.08
CA MET A 64 0.83 7.43 1.97
C MET A 64 0.74 8.76 1.23
N LEU A 65 1.26 8.83 0.00
CA LEU A 65 1.13 10.01 -0.85
C LEU A 65 -0.34 10.28 -1.24
N ILE A 66 -1.08 9.23 -1.60
CA ILE A 66 -2.52 9.35 -1.90
C ILE A 66 -3.28 9.86 -0.65
N ALA A 67 -2.99 9.28 0.52
CA ALA A 67 -3.57 9.67 1.79
C ALA A 67 -3.26 11.14 2.13
N GLU A 68 -2.05 11.59 1.90
CA GLU A 68 -1.65 12.99 2.04
C GLU A 68 -2.56 13.91 1.20
N LYS A 69 -2.78 13.57 -0.06
CA LYS A 69 -3.66 14.34 -0.96
C LYS A 69 -5.12 14.30 -0.54
N ILE A 70 -5.59 13.18 0.00
CA ILE A 70 -6.93 13.09 0.61
C ILE A 70 -7.05 14.02 1.81
N ILE A 71 -6.09 14.02 2.72
CA ILE A 71 -6.07 14.92 3.89
C ILE A 71 -6.05 16.38 3.43
N GLU A 72 -5.21 16.74 2.46
CA GLU A 72 -5.14 18.10 1.89
C GLU A 72 -6.47 18.56 1.26
N SER A 73 -7.23 17.63 0.67
CA SER A 73 -8.54 17.94 0.08
C SER A 73 -9.67 18.15 1.11
N HIS A 74 -9.38 17.86 2.40
CA HIS A 74 -10.33 18.02 3.51
C HIS A 74 -9.73 18.88 4.65
N PRO A 75 -9.37 20.14 4.40
CA PRO A 75 -8.56 20.96 5.33
C PRO A 75 -9.25 21.25 6.67
N ASN A 76 -10.57 21.11 6.75
CA ASN A 76 -11.36 21.37 7.97
C ASN A 76 -11.69 20.08 8.74
N GLU A 77 -11.17 18.94 8.32
CA GLU A 77 -11.46 17.66 8.97
C GLU A 77 -10.23 17.13 9.71
N LYS A 78 -10.46 16.47 10.85
CA LYS A 78 -9.39 15.86 11.65
C LYS A 78 -9.13 14.44 11.17
N PHE A 79 -7.86 14.10 11.00
CA PHE A 79 -7.43 12.78 10.56
C PHE A 79 -6.53 12.10 11.59
N TYR A 80 -6.83 10.85 11.87
CA TYR A 80 -5.92 9.90 12.48
C TYR A 80 -5.33 9.03 11.37
N THR A 81 -4.06 8.70 11.47
CA THR A 81 -3.39 7.89 10.46
C THR A 81 -2.78 6.65 11.09
N ILE A 82 -3.01 5.51 10.46
CA ILE A 82 -2.33 4.24 10.75
C ILE A 82 -1.49 3.88 9.53
N VAL A 83 -0.19 3.71 9.74
CA VAL A 83 0.71 3.19 8.71
C VAL A 83 1.20 1.81 9.13
N MET A 84 0.96 0.82 8.28
CA MET A 84 1.32 -0.56 8.50
C MET A 84 2.45 -0.96 7.55
N SER A 85 3.52 -1.58 8.05
CA SER A 85 4.62 -2.06 7.22
C SER A 85 4.80 -3.56 7.32
N HIS A 86 4.88 -4.22 6.16
CA HIS A 86 5.21 -5.64 6.04
C HIS A 86 6.67 -5.90 5.65
N SER A 87 7.40 -4.91 5.15
CA SER A 87 8.73 -5.08 4.56
C SER A 87 9.86 -4.44 5.35
N GLY A 88 9.58 -3.99 6.57
CA GLY A 88 10.52 -3.19 7.36
C GLY A 88 10.55 -1.74 6.91
N LYS A 89 11.23 -0.92 7.71
CA LYS A 89 11.45 0.48 7.42
C LYS A 89 12.52 0.63 6.35
N ASN A 90 12.32 1.56 5.45
CA ASN A 90 13.31 2.02 4.48
C ASN A 90 13.15 3.54 4.31
N GLU A 91 14.11 4.18 3.65
CA GLU A 91 14.11 5.63 3.49
C GLU A 91 12.82 6.19 2.86
N LYS A 92 12.23 5.48 1.90
CA LYS A 92 10.96 5.90 1.26
C LYS A 92 9.81 5.85 2.27
N TYR A 93 9.73 4.76 3.04
CA TYR A 93 8.71 4.61 4.06
C TYR A 93 8.83 5.71 5.12
N ASP A 94 10.04 5.96 5.60
CA ASP A 94 10.31 6.97 6.62
C ASP A 94 9.97 8.38 6.12
N TYR A 95 10.31 8.70 4.86
CA TYR A 95 10.01 9.98 4.23
C TYR A 95 8.49 10.26 4.20
N TYR A 96 7.69 9.37 3.58
CA TYR A 96 6.25 9.60 3.46
C TYR A 96 5.49 9.46 4.79
N SER A 97 5.97 8.60 5.70
CA SER A 97 5.44 8.52 7.07
C SER A 97 5.64 9.82 7.83
N SER A 98 6.80 10.45 7.68
CA SER A 98 7.11 11.75 8.30
C SER A 98 6.14 12.84 7.82
N ILE A 99 5.85 12.89 6.53
CA ILE A 99 4.89 13.85 5.98
C ILE A 99 3.49 13.62 6.55
N LEU A 100 3.00 12.37 6.52
CA LEU A 100 1.68 12.04 7.06
C LEU A 100 1.57 12.32 8.56
N SER A 101 2.65 12.08 9.33
CA SER A 101 2.65 12.34 10.77
C SER A 101 2.46 13.82 11.10
N GLN A 102 2.97 14.72 10.23
CA GLN A 102 2.82 16.17 10.40
C GLN A 102 1.40 16.67 10.04
N LYS A 103 0.72 15.96 9.13
CA LYS A 103 -0.65 16.32 8.67
C LYS A 103 -1.76 15.63 9.46
N SER A 104 -1.42 14.71 10.34
CA SER A 104 -2.37 13.93 11.13
C SER A 104 -2.46 14.45 12.56
N GLU A 105 -3.66 14.51 13.13
CA GLU A 105 -3.84 14.80 14.56
C GLU A 105 -3.20 13.74 15.45
N ARG A 106 -3.25 12.47 15.01
CA ARG A 106 -2.60 11.32 15.60
C ARG A 106 -2.03 10.41 14.51
N PHE A 107 -0.85 9.92 14.75
CA PHE A 107 -0.14 9.02 13.84
C PHE A 107 0.31 7.76 14.57
N TYR A 108 0.01 6.60 13.99
CA TYR A 108 0.38 5.29 14.51
C TYR A 108 1.13 4.49 13.45
N SER A 109 2.23 3.89 13.83
CA SER A 109 3.00 2.99 12.96
C SER A 109 2.97 1.59 13.52
N PHE A 110 2.51 0.62 12.73
CA PHE A 110 2.51 -0.80 13.09
C PHE A 110 3.45 -1.56 12.17
N TYR A 111 4.37 -2.28 12.75
CA TYR A 111 5.19 -3.23 12.02
C TYR A 111 4.51 -4.60 12.07
N LEU A 112 4.13 -5.09 10.89
CA LEU A 112 3.59 -6.43 10.72
C LEU A 112 4.68 -7.29 10.11
N GLU A 113 5.12 -8.31 10.81
CA GLU A 113 6.20 -9.17 10.33
C GLU A 113 5.84 -9.80 8.98
N PRO A 114 6.70 -9.61 7.93
CA PRO A 114 6.37 -10.09 6.61
C PRO A 114 6.28 -11.62 6.63
N GLN A 115 5.18 -12.13 6.13
CA GLN A 115 5.00 -13.57 5.87
C GLN A 115 5.24 -14.47 7.11
N SER A 116 4.86 -14.01 8.30
CA SER A 116 4.84 -14.93 9.43
C SER A 116 3.93 -16.10 9.07
N GLN A 117 4.54 -17.26 8.82
CA GLN A 117 3.80 -18.53 8.73
C GLN A 117 3.17 -18.87 10.09
N ASN A 118 3.57 -18.13 11.12
CA ASN A 118 3.03 -18.26 12.45
C ASN A 118 1.68 -17.53 12.56
N LYS A 119 0.62 -18.29 12.39
CA LYS A 119 -0.77 -17.80 12.47
C LYS A 119 -1.09 -17.15 13.82
N LEU A 120 -0.47 -17.64 14.89
CA LEU A 120 -0.65 -17.06 16.22
C LEU A 120 -0.20 -15.60 16.23
N PHE A 121 0.92 -15.30 15.58
CA PHE A 121 1.42 -13.93 15.47
C PHE A 121 0.44 -13.03 14.69
N VAL A 122 -0.13 -13.52 13.58
CA VAL A 122 -1.13 -12.77 12.80
C VAL A 122 -2.36 -12.47 13.65
N TYR A 123 -2.86 -13.47 14.40
CA TYR A 123 -4.04 -13.26 15.24
C TYR A 123 -3.78 -12.32 16.41
N THR A 124 -2.63 -12.40 17.04
CA THR A 124 -2.27 -11.49 18.13
C THR A 124 -2.12 -10.05 17.63
N SER A 125 -1.54 -9.84 16.45
CA SER A 125 -1.46 -8.52 15.82
C SER A 125 -2.84 -7.95 15.47
N LEU A 126 -3.77 -8.77 14.97
CA LEU A 126 -5.13 -8.33 14.70
C LEU A 126 -5.90 -8.02 15.99
N LEU A 127 -5.69 -8.81 17.04
CA LEU A 127 -6.28 -8.55 18.36
C LEU A 127 -5.74 -7.25 18.96
N GLU A 128 -4.43 -7.03 18.87
CA GLU A 128 -3.79 -5.78 19.29
C GLU A 128 -4.38 -4.59 18.55
N LEU A 129 -4.47 -4.66 17.23
CA LEU A 129 -5.09 -3.62 16.40
C LEU A 129 -6.53 -3.33 16.83
N LYS A 130 -7.32 -4.38 17.07
CA LYS A 130 -8.71 -4.25 17.54
C LYS A 130 -8.77 -3.55 18.91
N LEU A 131 -7.95 -3.98 19.87
CA LEU A 131 -7.92 -3.39 21.21
C LEU A 131 -7.47 -1.92 21.18
N LYS A 132 -6.41 -1.61 20.43
CA LYS A 132 -5.96 -0.22 20.26
C LYS A 132 -7.03 0.63 19.57
N SER A 133 -7.71 0.09 18.56
CA SER A 133 -8.76 0.83 17.86
C SER A 133 -9.97 1.15 18.75
N LEU A 134 -10.31 0.32 19.73
CA LEU A 134 -11.37 0.62 20.71
C LEU A 134 -11.10 1.89 21.53
N LEU A 135 -9.85 2.32 21.59
CA LEU A 135 -9.44 3.54 22.29
C LEU A 135 -9.52 4.80 21.43
N PHE A 136 -9.78 4.66 20.13
CA PHE A 136 -9.95 5.82 19.24
C PHE A 136 -11.25 6.57 19.56
N PRO A 137 -11.32 7.88 19.24
CA PRO A 137 -12.58 8.62 19.27
C PRO A 137 -13.58 8.00 18.29
N PRO A 138 -14.85 8.43 18.33
CA PRO A 138 -15.81 8.04 17.30
C PRO A 138 -15.25 8.29 15.91
N LEU A 139 -15.34 7.31 15.02
CA LEU A 139 -14.88 7.45 13.64
C LEU A 139 -16.05 7.90 12.76
N LYS A 140 -15.81 8.96 11.95
CA LYS A 140 -16.73 9.42 10.91
C LYS A 140 -16.54 8.56 9.66
N THR A 141 -15.31 8.50 9.18
CA THR A 141 -14.96 7.82 7.92
C THR A 141 -13.67 7.03 8.08
N ILE A 142 -13.57 5.87 7.44
CA ILE A 142 -12.30 5.12 7.26
C ILE A 142 -11.91 5.17 5.78
N TYR A 143 -10.66 5.58 5.50
CA TYR A 143 -10.04 5.62 4.19
C TYR A 143 -8.95 4.56 4.07
N PHE A 144 -8.98 3.73 3.05
CA PHE A 144 -7.97 2.70 2.82
C PHE A 144 -7.95 2.22 1.36
N ALA A 145 -6.81 1.61 0.95
CA ALA A 145 -6.64 1.02 -0.37
C ALA A 145 -7.02 -0.47 -0.39
N HIS A 146 -6.58 -1.23 0.61
CA HIS A 146 -6.50 -2.68 0.59
C HIS A 146 -7.78 -3.37 1.11
N ILE A 147 -8.84 -3.47 0.27
CA ILE A 147 -10.15 -4.01 0.65
C ILE A 147 -10.16 -5.49 1.07
N SER A 148 -9.10 -6.25 0.75
CA SER A 148 -8.95 -7.67 1.12
C SER A 148 -8.11 -7.89 2.39
N SER A 149 -7.64 -6.81 3.04
CA SER A 149 -6.79 -6.89 4.23
C SER A 149 -7.59 -7.34 5.46
N PRO A 150 -7.11 -8.34 6.21
CA PRO A 150 -7.70 -8.74 7.49
C PRO A 150 -7.70 -7.61 8.52
N GLU A 151 -6.70 -6.73 8.47
CA GLU A 151 -6.59 -5.56 9.33
C GLU A 151 -7.73 -4.59 9.07
N ILE A 152 -8.05 -4.32 7.80
CA ILE A 152 -9.20 -3.50 7.41
C ILE A 152 -10.50 -4.15 7.84
N HIS A 153 -10.65 -5.47 7.60
CA HIS A 153 -11.85 -6.19 8.05
C HIS A 153 -12.05 -6.08 9.56
N THR A 154 -10.97 -6.16 10.33
CA THR A 154 -10.99 -6.00 11.78
C THR A 154 -11.41 -4.59 12.20
N LEU A 155 -10.82 -3.56 11.61
CA LEU A 155 -11.15 -2.16 11.89
C LEU A 155 -12.61 -1.84 11.55
N VAL A 156 -13.06 -2.19 10.33
CA VAL A 156 -14.44 -1.94 9.90
C VAL A 156 -15.45 -2.71 10.73
N SER A 157 -15.12 -3.93 11.21
CA SER A 157 -15.97 -4.68 12.13
C SER A 157 -16.05 -4.07 13.52
N THR A 158 -14.99 -3.38 13.95
CA THR A 158 -14.98 -2.64 15.23
C THR A 158 -15.87 -1.39 15.17
N TYR A 159 -16.03 -0.82 13.97
CA TYR A 159 -16.84 0.38 13.74
C TYR A 159 -17.92 0.11 12.67
N PRO A 160 -18.99 -0.61 13.00
CA PRO A 160 -19.95 -1.11 12.01
C PRO A 160 -20.70 -0.01 11.24
N ASN A 161 -20.87 1.16 11.83
CA ASN A 161 -21.59 2.30 11.24
C ASN A 161 -20.68 3.34 10.59
N VAL A 162 -19.37 3.11 10.52
CA VAL A 162 -18.43 4.04 9.92
C VAL A 162 -18.64 4.13 8.40
N GLU A 163 -18.52 5.31 7.84
CA GLU A 163 -18.45 5.49 6.40
C GLU A 163 -17.15 4.89 5.84
N ILE A 164 -17.26 4.21 4.71
CA ILE A 164 -16.09 3.62 4.02
C ILE A 164 -15.83 4.42 2.76
N ARG A 165 -14.60 4.91 2.64
CA ARG A 165 -14.05 5.46 1.39
C ARG A 165 -12.75 4.73 1.06
N THR A 166 -12.56 4.47 -0.20
CA THR A 166 -11.40 3.70 -0.66
C THR A 166 -10.56 4.54 -1.61
N PHE A 167 -9.31 4.13 -1.81
CA PHE A 167 -8.42 4.74 -2.78
C PHE A 167 -7.53 3.68 -3.45
N ASP A 168 -6.85 4.06 -4.52
CA ASP A 168 -6.05 3.13 -5.31
C ASP A 168 -4.84 2.57 -4.54
N ASP A 169 -4.56 1.28 -4.78
CA ASP A 169 -3.30 0.59 -4.39
C ASP A 169 -2.36 0.43 -5.60
N GLY A 170 -2.37 1.40 -6.48
CA GLY A 170 -1.65 1.34 -7.75
C GLY A 170 -2.45 0.63 -8.84
N SER A 171 -1.75 0.08 -9.85
CA SER A 171 -2.39 -0.55 -11.02
C SER A 171 -3.23 -1.79 -10.71
N SER A 172 -3.11 -2.36 -9.52
CA SER A 172 -3.94 -3.50 -9.08
C SER A 172 -5.44 -3.19 -9.14
N ASN A 173 -5.82 -1.94 -8.94
CA ASN A 173 -7.21 -1.48 -9.03
C ASN A 173 -7.75 -1.44 -10.46
N LEU A 174 -6.89 -1.58 -11.46
CA LEU A 174 -7.28 -1.57 -12.89
C LEU A 174 -7.39 -2.98 -13.47
N LEU A 175 -6.93 -4.02 -12.74
CA LEU A 175 -6.88 -5.39 -13.22
C LEU A 175 -8.08 -6.20 -12.75
N LYS A 176 -8.95 -6.65 -13.67
CA LYS A 176 -10.17 -7.42 -13.35
C LYS A 176 -9.93 -8.70 -12.56
N LYS A 177 -8.79 -9.35 -12.74
CA LYS A 177 -8.36 -10.56 -12.01
C LYS A 177 -7.44 -10.23 -10.82
N SER A 178 -7.55 -9.02 -10.28
CA SER A 178 -6.73 -8.60 -9.15
C SER A 178 -6.95 -9.50 -7.93
N ALA A 179 -5.86 -9.77 -7.21
CA ALA A 179 -5.90 -10.42 -5.90
C ALA A 179 -6.78 -9.69 -4.87
N PHE A 180 -7.07 -8.41 -5.12
CA PHE A 180 -8.01 -7.61 -4.33
C PHE A 180 -9.43 -8.17 -4.29
N LEU A 181 -9.88 -8.83 -5.36
CA LEU A 181 -11.23 -9.39 -5.46
C LEU A 181 -11.32 -10.83 -4.94
N ASN A 182 -10.17 -11.46 -4.69
CA ASN A 182 -10.15 -12.80 -4.15
C ASN A 182 -10.44 -12.75 -2.66
N ASN A 183 -11.55 -13.37 -2.27
CA ASN A 183 -11.89 -13.67 -0.87
C ASN A 183 -10.95 -14.72 -0.26
N ALA A 184 -9.71 -14.81 -0.72
CA ALA A 184 -8.74 -15.71 -0.15
C ALA A 184 -8.56 -15.31 1.33
N ASN A 185 -9.34 -15.97 2.20
CA ASN A 185 -9.15 -15.97 3.63
C ASN A 185 -7.74 -16.47 3.93
N ARG A 186 -6.77 -15.58 3.86
CA ARG A 186 -5.37 -15.88 4.25
C ARG A 186 -5.26 -16.41 5.68
N ILE A 187 -6.37 -16.34 6.42
CA ILE A 187 -6.44 -16.68 7.84
C ILE A 187 -6.94 -18.11 8.08
N SER A 188 -7.54 -18.80 7.10
CA SER A 188 -8.15 -20.10 7.37
C SER A 188 -7.16 -21.25 7.20
N THR A 189 -6.71 -21.82 8.30
CA THR A 189 -6.17 -23.18 8.29
C THR A 189 -6.11 -23.75 9.70
N GLY A 190 -7.11 -24.40 10.12
CA GLY A 190 -7.20 -25.14 11.37
C GLY A 190 -8.34 -24.63 12.25
N GLU A 191 -9.08 -25.58 12.81
CA GLU A 191 -10.30 -25.30 13.54
C GLU A 191 -10.06 -24.42 14.79
N VAL A 192 -8.96 -24.64 15.52
CA VAL A 192 -8.60 -23.86 16.71
C VAL A 192 -8.32 -22.42 16.36
N SER A 193 -7.55 -22.19 15.30
CA SER A 193 -7.22 -20.82 14.84
C SER A 193 -8.47 -20.08 14.34
N ARG A 194 -9.35 -20.78 13.62
CA ARG A 194 -10.61 -20.21 13.16
C ARG A 194 -11.51 -19.83 14.32
N ARG A 195 -11.65 -20.69 15.34
CA ARG A 195 -12.45 -20.40 16.55
C ARG A 195 -11.88 -19.24 17.34
N PHE A 196 -10.56 -19.14 17.45
CA PHE A 196 -9.91 -17.97 18.07
C PHE A 196 -10.25 -16.69 17.31
N TYR A 197 -10.11 -16.71 15.98
CA TYR A 197 -10.44 -15.58 15.15
C TYR A 197 -11.91 -15.17 15.30
N GLU A 198 -12.84 -16.12 15.20
CA GLU A 198 -14.27 -15.89 15.36
C GLU A 198 -14.61 -15.33 16.75
N LEU A 199 -13.97 -15.85 17.82
CA LEU A 199 -14.26 -15.46 19.19
C LEU A 199 -13.67 -14.09 19.58
N PHE A 200 -12.41 -13.83 19.21
CA PHE A 200 -11.68 -12.65 19.69
C PHE A 200 -11.60 -11.52 18.65
N ILE A 201 -11.44 -11.84 17.40
CA ILE A 201 -11.37 -10.84 16.34
C ILE A 201 -12.78 -10.53 15.83
N ASN A 202 -13.58 -11.56 15.60
CA ASN A 202 -14.99 -11.50 15.19
C ASN A 202 -15.20 -10.51 14.01
N SER A 203 -14.43 -10.71 12.92
CA SER A 203 -14.62 -9.91 11.72
C SER A 203 -15.81 -10.45 10.93
N THR A 204 -16.82 -9.61 10.75
CA THR A 204 -18.01 -9.90 9.95
C THR A 204 -17.90 -9.40 8.52
N GLN A 205 -16.76 -8.78 8.19
CA GLN A 205 -16.55 -8.16 6.88
C GLN A 205 -15.97 -9.14 5.86
N SER A 206 -16.30 -8.90 4.62
CA SER A 206 -15.74 -9.56 3.44
C SER A 206 -15.35 -8.51 2.40
N VAL A 207 -14.56 -8.89 1.40
CA VAL A 207 -14.24 -8.03 0.27
C VAL A 207 -15.51 -7.49 -0.39
N LYS A 208 -16.53 -8.35 -0.53
CA LYS A 208 -17.81 -7.98 -1.10
C LYS A 208 -18.52 -6.93 -0.25
N SER A 209 -18.68 -7.17 1.07
CA SER A 209 -19.38 -6.24 1.97
C SER A 209 -18.67 -4.88 2.07
N ILE A 210 -17.35 -4.86 2.10
CA ILE A 210 -16.56 -3.61 2.11
C ILE A 210 -16.75 -2.86 0.79
N ARG A 211 -16.68 -3.58 -0.34
CA ARG A 211 -16.88 -2.98 -1.66
C ARG A 211 -18.29 -2.38 -1.77
N GLU A 212 -19.33 -3.08 -1.36
CA GLU A 212 -20.72 -2.60 -1.41
C GLU A 212 -20.95 -1.39 -0.47
N ARG A 213 -20.29 -1.35 0.68
CA ARG A 213 -20.39 -0.25 1.65
C ARG A 213 -19.54 0.97 1.30
N SER A 214 -18.53 0.84 0.41
CA SER A 214 -17.69 1.97 0.01
C SER A 214 -18.51 2.97 -0.82
N ILE A 215 -18.68 4.17 -0.29
CA ILE A 215 -19.49 5.23 -0.91
C ILE A 215 -18.72 6.05 -1.93
N GLU A 216 -17.40 6.12 -1.81
CA GLU A 216 -16.51 6.88 -2.68
C GLU A 216 -15.19 6.15 -2.88
N HIS A 217 -14.61 6.26 -4.06
CA HIS A 217 -13.29 5.76 -4.38
C HIS A 217 -12.44 6.85 -5.03
N TYR A 218 -11.26 7.11 -4.47
CA TYR A 218 -10.29 8.05 -5.02
C TYR A 218 -9.34 7.30 -5.95
N THR A 219 -9.34 7.68 -7.22
CA THR A 219 -8.45 7.08 -8.21
C THR A 219 -7.39 8.07 -8.68
N ILE A 220 -6.16 7.58 -8.83
CA ILE A 220 -5.04 8.34 -9.41
C ILE A 220 -4.94 8.17 -10.93
N PHE A 221 -5.77 7.30 -11.51
CA PHE A 221 -5.76 6.98 -12.92
C PHE A 221 -6.93 7.65 -13.62
N LYS A 222 -6.65 8.72 -14.35
CA LYS A 222 -7.64 9.43 -15.13
C LYS A 222 -8.11 8.55 -16.28
N ASP A 223 -9.42 8.52 -16.50
CA ASP A 223 -10.07 7.87 -17.65
C ASP A 223 -9.82 6.35 -17.80
N LEU A 224 -9.29 5.68 -16.76
CA LEU A 224 -9.13 4.24 -16.75
C LEU A 224 -10.21 3.56 -15.91
N LYS A 225 -10.72 2.44 -16.43
CA LYS A 225 -11.74 1.66 -15.73
C LYS A 225 -11.17 1.01 -14.47
N ASN A 226 -11.71 1.36 -13.32
CA ASN A 226 -11.34 0.83 -12.03
C ASN A 226 -12.21 -0.35 -11.62
N ILE A 227 -11.67 -1.35 -10.90
CA ILE A 227 -12.45 -2.47 -10.35
C ILE A 227 -13.47 -2.02 -9.30
N MET A 228 -13.25 -0.85 -8.71
CA MET A 228 -14.17 -0.24 -7.74
C MET A 228 -15.32 0.49 -8.44
N ASP A 229 -15.23 0.77 -9.73
CA ASP A 229 -16.31 1.40 -10.50
C ASP A 229 -17.39 0.38 -10.86
N ASP A 230 -18.52 0.46 -10.16
CA ASP A 230 -19.72 -0.36 -10.37
C ASP A 230 -20.95 0.47 -10.71
N GLY A 231 -20.78 1.76 -10.95
CA GLY A 231 -21.85 2.70 -11.29
C GLY A 231 -22.68 3.21 -10.09
N HIS A 232 -22.47 2.68 -8.89
CA HIS A 232 -23.20 3.10 -7.68
C HIS A 232 -22.37 3.99 -6.76
N ARG A 233 -21.06 3.94 -6.89
CA ARG A 233 -20.11 4.65 -6.04
C ARG A 233 -19.57 5.87 -6.76
N LYS A 234 -19.34 6.93 -5.99
CA LYS A 234 -18.67 8.11 -6.51
C LYS A 234 -17.21 7.79 -6.80
N MET A 235 -16.79 8.01 -8.02
CA MET A 235 -15.39 7.95 -8.44
C MET A 235 -14.82 9.36 -8.46
N THR A 236 -13.77 9.60 -7.67
CA THR A 236 -13.11 10.91 -7.57
C THR A 236 -11.68 10.80 -8.07
N TYR A 237 -11.38 11.50 -9.16
CA TYR A 237 -10.00 11.61 -9.64
C TYR A 237 -9.18 12.48 -8.70
N LEU A 238 -8.04 11.96 -8.25
CA LEU A 238 -7.11 12.62 -7.36
C LEU A 238 -5.74 12.76 -8.05
N PRO A 239 -5.43 13.92 -8.63
CA PRO A 239 -4.11 14.13 -9.22
C PRO A 239 -3.05 14.15 -8.12
N LEU A 240 -2.07 13.25 -8.21
CA LEU A 240 -0.96 13.21 -7.24
C LEU A 240 0.05 14.31 -7.49
N PHE A 241 0.24 14.68 -8.76
CA PHE A 241 1.33 15.55 -9.20
C PHE A 241 0.81 16.69 -10.05
N ASP A 242 1.29 17.90 -9.78
CA ASP A 242 1.02 19.07 -10.60
C ASP A 242 2.18 19.28 -11.58
N VAL A 243 2.08 18.59 -12.71
CA VAL A 243 3.08 18.67 -13.79
C VAL A 243 3.06 20.00 -14.54
N SER A 244 2.00 20.82 -14.37
CA SER A 244 1.87 22.12 -15.05
C SER A 244 2.94 23.14 -14.60
N LYS A 245 3.51 22.95 -13.41
CA LYS A 245 4.57 23.78 -12.85
C LYS A 245 5.94 23.49 -13.43
N LEU A 246 6.12 22.34 -14.03
CA LEU A 246 7.38 21.97 -14.67
C LEU A 246 7.58 22.76 -15.95
N LYS A 247 8.79 23.27 -16.13
CA LYS A 247 9.19 24.05 -17.31
C LYS A 247 10.33 23.34 -18.04
N PRO A 248 10.05 22.21 -18.70
CA PRO A 248 11.08 21.48 -19.43
C PRO A 248 11.57 22.33 -20.61
N SER A 249 12.87 22.20 -20.94
CA SER A 249 13.42 22.81 -22.13
C SER A 249 12.94 22.09 -23.38
N LYS A 250 12.75 22.84 -24.47
CA LYS A 250 12.52 22.26 -25.80
C LYS A 250 13.79 21.68 -26.40
N GLU A 251 14.97 22.19 -25.96
CA GLU A 251 16.27 21.71 -26.41
C GLU A 251 16.75 20.59 -25.48
N ILE A 252 16.75 19.37 -25.96
CA ILE A 252 17.24 18.19 -25.23
C ILE A 252 18.73 18.02 -25.54
N LYS A 253 19.56 17.90 -24.50
CA LYS A 253 21.02 17.75 -24.58
C LYS A 253 21.50 16.37 -24.19
N ASP A 254 20.68 15.64 -23.38
CA ASP A 254 21.03 14.33 -22.87
C ASP A 254 19.79 13.46 -22.74
N THR A 255 20.00 12.14 -22.76
CA THR A 255 18.95 11.14 -22.53
C THR A 255 19.40 10.14 -21.47
N ILE A 256 18.62 10.03 -20.42
CA ILE A 256 18.84 9.08 -19.31
C ILE A 256 17.82 7.96 -19.40
N LYS A 257 18.31 6.71 -19.36
CA LYS A 257 17.49 5.50 -19.44
C LYS A 257 17.44 4.80 -18.08
N ILE A 258 16.24 4.53 -17.62
CA ILE A 258 15.97 3.95 -16.29
C ILE A 258 15.05 2.73 -16.40
N LEU A 259 15.44 1.60 -15.82
CA LEU A 259 14.59 0.43 -15.68
C LEU A 259 13.89 0.45 -14.32
N LEU A 260 12.58 0.31 -14.30
CA LEU A 260 11.82 0.06 -13.09
C LEU A 260 11.89 -1.43 -12.74
N GLY A 261 12.40 -1.73 -11.55
CA GLY A 261 12.60 -3.09 -11.09
C GLY A 261 11.30 -3.89 -10.92
N SER A 262 11.43 -5.20 -10.93
CA SER A 262 10.36 -6.17 -10.74
C SER A 262 10.60 -7.01 -9.47
N PRO A 263 9.57 -7.36 -8.70
CA PRO A 263 9.75 -8.22 -7.53
C PRO A 263 10.03 -9.68 -7.88
N GLU A 264 9.72 -10.09 -9.11
CA GLU A 264 9.79 -11.47 -9.58
C GLU A 264 11.24 -11.87 -9.84
N LYS A 265 11.73 -12.90 -9.15
CA LYS A 265 13.13 -13.35 -9.26
C LYS A 265 13.49 -13.81 -10.67
N GLU A 266 12.54 -14.40 -11.37
CA GLU A 266 12.65 -14.89 -12.75
C GLU A 266 12.93 -13.73 -13.73
N MET A 267 12.59 -12.51 -13.35
CA MET A 267 12.84 -11.32 -14.17
C MET A 267 14.28 -10.81 -14.11
N LYS A 268 15.17 -11.38 -13.27
CA LYS A 268 16.55 -10.92 -13.15
C LYS A 268 17.30 -11.01 -14.47
N GLU A 269 17.36 -12.23 -15.04
CA GLU A 269 18.08 -12.47 -16.28
C GLU A 269 17.53 -11.65 -17.45
N VAL A 270 16.20 -11.59 -17.57
CA VAL A 270 15.54 -10.79 -18.61
C VAL A 270 15.83 -9.30 -18.42
N SER A 271 15.86 -8.82 -17.17
CA SER A 271 16.22 -7.43 -16.87
C SER A 271 17.66 -7.09 -17.26
N GLU A 272 18.62 -7.98 -16.97
CA GLU A 272 20.02 -7.82 -17.35
C GLU A 272 20.22 -7.82 -18.87
N LYS A 273 19.51 -8.68 -19.58
CA LYS A 273 19.48 -8.70 -21.05
C LYS A 273 18.88 -7.41 -21.63
N ALA A 274 17.75 -6.97 -21.08
CA ALA A 274 17.08 -5.74 -21.51
C ALA A 274 17.92 -4.50 -21.24
N THR A 275 18.58 -4.39 -20.09
CA THR A 275 19.46 -3.26 -19.76
C THR A 275 20.62 -3.15 -20.74
N LYS A 276 21.23 -4.28 -21.11
CA LYS A 276 22.31 -4.33 -22.11
C LYS A 276 21.80 -3.95 -23.51
N HIS A 277 20.68 -4.53 -23.93
CA HIS A 277 20.12 -4.32 -25.26
C HIS A 277 19.70 -2.87 -25.52
N PHE A 278 19.00 -2.25 -24.56
CA PHE A 278 18.53 -0.88 -24.68
C PHE A 278 19.53 0.17 -24.18
N GLY A 279 20.71 -0.23 -23.70
CA GLY A 279 21.71 0.68 -23.14
C GLY A 279 21.24 1.41 -21.88
N ILE A 280 20.48 0.71 -21.02
CA ILE A 280 19.93 1.27 -19.80
C ILE A 280 21.02 1.27 -18.72
N LYS A 281 21.36 2.45 -18.19
CA LYS A 281 22.42 2.59 -17.18
C LYS A 281 21.91 2.54 -15.75
N TYR A 282 20.66 2.90 -15.52
CA TYR A 282 20.13 3.05 -14.17
C TYR A 282 18.93 2.13 -13.94
N ALA A 283 18.76 1.67 -12.71
CA ALA A 283 17.59 0.90 -12.32
C ALA A 283 17.08 1.34 -10.96
N THR A 284 15.77 1.25 -10.74
CA THR A 284 15.19 1.38 -9.41
C THR A 284 14.84 -0.01 -8.88
N LEU A 285 15.02 -0.25 -7.59
CA LEU A 285 14.58 -1.50 -6.97
C LEU A 285 13.08 -1.43 -6.64
N HIS A 286 12.35 -2.48 -7.02
CA HIS A 286 11.00 -2.65 -6.48
C HIS A 286 11.09 -2.98 -4.97
N PRO A 287 10.20 -2.47 -4.09
CA PRO A 287 10.30 -2.70 -2.63
C PRO A 287 10.37 -4.17 -2.20
N ARG A 288 9.81 -5.07 -3.01
CA ARG A 288 9.84 -6.53 -2.77
C ARG A 288 10.93 -7.26 -3.55
N GLN A 289 11.73 -6.56 -4.36
CA GLN A 289 12.82 -7.16 -5.11
C GLN A 289 13.93 -7.65 -4.17
N ARG A 290 14.45 -8.84 -4.43
CA ARG A 290 15.49 -9.50 -3.63
C ARG A 290 16.78 -9.77 -4.41
N TYR A 291 16.92 -9.15 -5.59
CA TYR A 291 18.11 -9.26 -6.42
C TYR A 291 18.53 -7.88 -6.92
N GLU A 292 19.79 -7.76 -7.23
CA GLU A 292 20.37 -6.58 -7.89
C GLU A 292 20.75 -6.93 -9.32
N LEU A 293 20.80 -5.92 -10.19
CA LEU A 293 21.26 -6.05 -11.56
C LEU A 293 22.76 -5.76 -11.61
N SER A 294 23.54 -6.66 -12.21
CA SER A 294 24.99 -6.55 -12.26
C SER A 294 25.47 -5.46 -13.23
N ASN A 295 24.64 -5.08 -14.19
CA ASN A 295 24.98 -4.19 -15.29
C ASN A 295 24.20 -2.86 -15.29
N ALA A 296 23.55 -2.52 -14.16
CA ALA A 296 22.89 -1.23 -13.99
C ALA A 296 23.17 -0.63 -12.60
N ILE A 297 23.26 0.68 -12.56
CA ILE A 297 23.46 1.44 -11.31
C ILE A 297 22.11 1.57 -10.62
N THR A 298 22.02 1.07 -9.41
CA THR A 298 20.80 1.21 -8.60
C THR A 298 20.64 2.66 -8.12
N LEU A 299 19.53 3.29 -8.48
CA LEU A 299 19.17 4.62 -8.01
C LEU A 299 18.71 4.55 -6.55
N GLN A 300 19.46 5.20 -5.68
CA GLN A 300 19.11 5.36 -4.27
C GLN A 300 18.32 6.67 -4.10
N SER A 301 17.12 6.59 -3.52
CA SER A 301 16.25 7.75 -3.33
C SER A 301 15.23 7.50 -2.24
N PRO A 302 14.95 8.47 -1.35
CA PRO A 302 13.87 8.40 -0.39
C PRO A 302 12.50 8.63 -1.03
N TYR A 303 12.44 8.88 -2.34
CA TYR A 303 11.22 9.16 -3.08
C TYR A 303 10.72 7.93 -3.84
N ILE A 304 9.40 7.79 -4.03
CA ILE A 304 8.86 6.92 -5.09
C ILE A 304 9.34 7.44 -6.44
N ILE A 305 9.27 6.59 -7.46
CA ILE A 305 9.87 6.94 -8.75
C ILE A 305 9.21 8.17 -9.38
N GLU A 306 7.93 8.36 -9.21
CA GLU A 306 7.21 9.51 -9.74
C GLU A 306 7.72 10.82 -9.13
N ASP A 307 7.82 10.90 -7.80
CA ASP A 307 8.39 12.08 -7.12
C ASP A 307 9.85 12.32 -7.47
N TYR A 308 10.63 11.23 -7.60
CA TYR A 308 12.01 11.30 -8.03
C TYR A 308 12.11 11.93 -9.42
N MET A 309 11.28 11.47 -10.36
CA MET A 309 11.28 11.99 -11.73
C MET A 309 10.90 13.47 -11.81
N LEU A 310 9.90 13.91 -11.03
CA LEU A 310 9.54 15.32 -10.98
C LEU A 310 10.72 16.21 -10.56
N LYS A 311 11.44 15.77 -9.51
CA LYS A 311 12.64 16.51 -9.03
C LYS A 311 13.79 16.49 -10.04
N GLU A 312 13.96 15.36 -10.73
CA GLU A 312 15.00 15.26 -11.77
C GLU A 312 14.67 16.13 -12.99
N ILE A 313 13.42 16.21 -13.43
CA ILE A 313 12.98 17.06 -14.53
C ILE A 313 13.17 18.56 -14.17
N GLU A 314 12.82 18.93 -12.94
CA GLU A 314 13.00 20.31 -12.45
C GLU A 314 14.49 20.70 -12.40
N LYS A 315 15.34 19.81 -11.89
CA LYS A 315 16.78 20.01 -11.75
C LYS A 315 17.52 20.00 -13.10
N ASN A 316 17.09 19.16 -14.03
CA ASN A 316 17.73 18.89 -15.29
C ASN A 316 16.77 19.11 -16.48
N PRO A 317 16.34 20.36 -16.76
CA PRO A 317 15.28 20.65 -17.73
C PRO A 317 15.64 20.31 -19.17
N HIS A 318 16.93 20.12 -19.48
CA HIS A 318 17.45 19.74 -20.80
C HIS A 318 17.63 18.24 -20.99
N THR A 319 17.27 17.43 -20.01
CA THR A 319 17.40 15.97 -20.04
C THR A 319 16.07 15.33 -20.42
N HIS A 320 16.12 14.38 -21.35
CA HIS A 320 15.01 13.48 -21.65
C HIS A 320 15.19 12.17 -20.87
N TYR A 321 14.10 11.65 -20.33
CA TYR A 321 14.10 10.41 -19.55
C TYR A 321 13.31 9.33 -20.28
N GLU A 322 13.96 8.20 -20.54
CA GLU A 322 13.31 7.00 -21.04
C GLU A 322 13.14 6.00 -19.90
N ILE A 323 11.89 5.72 -19.56
CA ILE A 323 11.53 4.84 -18.46
C ILE A 323 11.06 3.50 -19.03
N TYR A 324 11.75 2.45 -18.66
CA TYR A 324 11.46 1.08 -19.09
C TYR A 324 10.87 0.28 -17.93
N THR A 325 9.85 -0.53 -18.21
CA THR A 325 9.23 -1.37 -17.19
C THR A 325 8.64 -2.64 -17.76
N PHE A 326 8.61 -3.70 -16.98
CA PHE A 326 7.85 -4.90 -17.34
C PHE A 326 6.39 -4.79 -16.87
N PHE A 327 6.16 -4.38 -15.63
CA PHE A 327 4.82 -4.46 -15.02
C PHE A 327 4.47 -3.28 -14.10
N SER A 328 5.32 -2.27 -13.97
CA SER A 328 5.07 -1.21 -13.00
C SER A 328 3.93 -0.28 -13.41
N GLY A 329 2.95 -0.11 -12.52
CA GLY A 329 1.86 0.85 -12.68
C GLY A 329 2.31 2.32 -12.73
N ALA A 330 3.53 2.63 -12.25
CA ALA A 330 4.14 3.95 -12.36
C ALA A 330 4.28 4.43 -13.82
N ALA A 331 4.33 3.51 -14.77
CA ALA A 331 4.28 3.81 -16.20
C ALA A 331 3.02 4.60 -16.59
N LEU A 332 1.88 4.26 -15.99
CA LEU A 332 0.59 4.89 -16.28
C LEU A 332 0.47 6.30 -15.68
N THR A 333 1.19 6.58 -14.60
CA THR A 333 1.22 7.91 -13.96
C THR A 333 2.25 8.82 -14.61
N MET A 334 3.40 8.29 -15.05
CA MET A 334 4.51 9.07 -15.60
C MET A 334 4.43 9.30 -17.12
N LYS A 335 3.56 8.60 -17.86
CA LYS A 335 3.47 8.74 -19.33
C LYS A 335 3.20 10.17 -19.82
N ASP A 336 2.56 10.98 -18.97
CA ASP A 336 2.20 12.36 -19.28
C ASP A 336 3.18 13.39 -18.66
N PHE A 337 4.29 12.93 -18.06
CA PHE A 337 5.31 13.84 -17.54
C PHE A 337 6.11 14.47 -18.70
N PRO A 338 6.39 15.77 -18.63
CA PRO A 338 7.19 16.42 -19.65
C PRO A 338 8.63 15.85 -19.69
N ASN A 339 9.20 15.73 -20.87
CA ASN A 339 10.53 15.13 -21.11
C ASN A 339 10.66 13.68 -20.63
N VAL A 340 9.56 12.95 -20.50
CA VAL A 340 9.55 11.52 -20.16
C VAL A 340 8.89 10.73 -21.27
N SER A 341 9.55 9.66 -21.68
CA SER A 341 8.96 8.61 -22.52
C SER A 341 8.93 7.30 -21.73
N VAL A 342 7.81 6.61 -21.74
CA VAL A 342 7.65 5.35 -21.02
C VAL A 342 7.47 4.20 -22.00
N TYR A 343 8.18 3.10 -21.75
CA TYR A 343 8.17 1.90 -22.59
C TYR A 343 7.89 0.67 -21.74
N ALA A 344 6.90 -0.11 -22.13
CA ALA A 344 6.63 -1.42 -21.53
C ALA A 344 7.43 -2.50 -22.26
N LEU A 345 8.24 -3.26 -21.53
CA LEU A 345 9.00 -4.39 -22.07
C LEU A 345 8.20 -5.68 -21.90
N LYS A 346 7.97 -6.40 -23.00
CA LYS A 346 7.25 -7.69 -22.99
C LYS A 346 8.17 -8.81 -23.42
N PRO A 347 8.65 -9.66 -22.47
CA PRO A 347 9.51 -10.78 -22.79
C PRO A 347 8.78 -11.84 -23.64
N SER A 348 9.47 -12.40 -24.63
CA SER A 348 8.94 -13.51 -25.44
C SER A 348 8.80 -14.81 -24.65
N SER A 349 9.55 -14.96 -23.56
CA SER A 349 9.45 -16.10 -22.63
C SER A 349 8.26 -16.03 -21.68
N LEU A 350 7.60 -14.88 -21.59
CA LEU A 350 6.49 -14.69 -20.64
C LEU A 350 5.28 -15.54 -21.06
N PRO A 351 4.79 -16.45 -20.20
CA PRO A 351 3.59 -17.22 -20.51
C PRO A 351 2.37 -16.34 -20.75
N SER A 352 1.51 -16.72 -21.70
CA SER A 352 0.30 -15.94 -22.02
C SER A 352 -0.70 -15.86 -20.86
N ASP A 353 -0.70 -16.86 -19.98
CA ASP A 353 -1.52 -16.97 -18.78
C ASP A 353 -0.86 -16.40 -17.53
N TYR A 354 0.33 -15.79 -17.65
CA TYR A 354 0.99 -15.16 -16.53
C TYR A 354 0.09 -14.08 -15.91
N TRP A 355 -0.03 -14.08 -14.61
CA TRP A 355 -1.02 -13.28 -13.87
C TRP A 355 -0.90 -11.75 -14.06
N LEU A 356 0.28 -11.26 -14.46
CA LEU A 356 0.51 -9.84 -14.79
C LEU A 356 0.30 -9.49 -16.26
N THR A 357 0.08 -10.48 -17.15
CA THR A 357 -0.14 -10.22 -18.57
C THR A 357 -1.26 -9.20 -18.86
N PRO A 358 -2.36 -9.14 -18.08
CA PRO A 358 -3.40 -8.12 -18.32
C PRO A 358 -2.92 -6.66 -18.20
N ILE A 359 -1.75 -6.39 -17.61
CA ILE A 359 -1.23 -5.02 -17.54
C ILE A 359 -0.82 -4.49 -18.91
N TYR A 360 -0.41 -5.36 -19.84
CA TYR A 360 -0.06 -4.94 -21.20
C TYR A 360 -1.28 -4.43 -21.96
N GLU A 361 -2.48 -4.95 -21.68
CA GLU A 361 -3.72 -4.39 -22.23
C GLU A 361 -3.97 -2.97 -21.71
N LEU A 362 -3.64 -2.71 -20.43
CA LEU A 362 -3.73 -1.36 -19.85
C LEU A 362 -2.69 -0.42 -20.48
N PHE A 363 -1.46 -0.87 -20.66
CA PHE A 363 -0.42 -0.10 -21.34
C PHE A 363 -0.84 0.27 -22.77
N HIS A 364 -1.34 -0.69 -23.53
CA HIS A 364 -1.85 -0.44 -24.88
C HIS A 364 -2.99 0.58 -24.88
N LYS A 365 -4.01 0.41 -24.03
CA LYS A 365 -5.15 1.34 -23.90
C LYS A 365 -4.73 2.73 -23.44
N SER A 366 -3.61 2.84 -22.73
CA SER A 366 -3.06 4.10 -22.23
C SER A 366 -2.01 4.72 -23.16
N ASN A 367 -1.86 4.20 -24.39
CA ASN A 367 -0.87 4.62 -25.36
C ASN A 367 0.61 4.53 -24.84
N VAL A 368 0.89 3.58 -23.95
CA VAL A 368 2.26 3.24 -23.56
C VAL A 368 2.81 2.23 -24.59
N PRO A 369 3.90 2.58 -25.32
CA PRO A 369 4.48 1.67 -26.29
C PRO A 369 4.96 0.38 -25.65
N ILE A 370 4.63 -0.76 -26.28
CA ILE A 370 5.07 -2.09 -25.85
C ILE A 370 6.17 -2.54 -26.79
N LEU A 371 7.35 -2.78 -26.20
CA LEU A 371 8.51 -3.32 -26.92
C LEU A 371 8.63 -4.81 -26.60
N GLU A 372 8.49 -5.64 -27.61
CA GLU A 372 8.73 -7.07 -27.45
C GLU A 372 10.24 -7.35 -27.33
N VAL A 373 10.61 -8.11 -26.31
CA VAL A 373 12.00 -8.48 -26.01
C VAL A 373 12.15 -9.98 -26.27
N ASP A 374 12.90 -10.33 -27.34
CA ASP A 374 13.25 -11.73 -27.60
C ASP A 374 14.40 -12.15 -26.67
N ASP A 375 14.04 -12.37 -25.43
CA ASP A 375 14.97 -12.71 -24.34
C ASP A 375 15.65 -14.09 -24.52
N LYS A 376 15.18 -14.90 -25.47
CA LYS A 376 15.83 -16.17 -25.87
C LYS A 376 16.99 -15.94 -26.83
N LYS A 377 16.95 -14.88 -27.64
CA LYS A 377 17.98 -14.52 -28.63
C LYS A 377 18.97 -13.48 -28.13
N LEU A 378 18.61 -12.71 -27.10
CA LEU A 378 19.54 -11.75 -26.51
C LEU A 378 20.66 -12.50 -25.78
N ASN A 379 21.86 -12.48 -26.36
CA ASN A 379 23.06 -13.02 -25.71
C ASN A 379 23.45 -12.10 -24.53
N VAL A 380 23.82 -12.73 -23.42
CA VAL A 380 24.32 -12.06 -22.20
C VAL A 380 25.67 -11.38 -22.47
#